data_deec10cc02365e70a80d06bdb89ba384
#
_entry.id   deec10cc02365e70a80d06bdb89ba384
#
_cell.length_a   1.000
_cell.length_b   1.000
_cell.length_c   1.000
_cell.angle_alpha   90.00
_cell.angle_beta   90.00
_cell.angle_gamma   90.00
#
_symmetry.space_group_name_H-M   'P 1'
#
loop_
_entity.id
_entity.type
_entity.pdbx_description
1 polymer ?
#
loop_
_entity_poly.entity_id
_entity_poly.type
_entity_poly.pdbx_seq_one_letter_code
_entity_poly.pdbx_strand_id
1 'polypeptide(L)'
;MSRTPTVGHPYGGAVISQAAPAVGDVAGLVFLSAFALDAGESCASVQEPFPPSLLASSSVPSPYDAPGAAGGPDLFIKIEEFHRTFCADLPADLAATMAVSQRPLSLAALTEKATVAGWKELPSWYLVSAQDNAIPPDAERFMARRAEAVTESVDGSHAAFIAQPDVAAGLILEAVSAA
;
A
#
# COMPACT_ATOMS: atom_id res chain seq x y z
N MET A 1 -7.95 -19.98 -19.67
CA MET A 1 -6.73 -19.53 -18.96
C MET A 1 -7.10 -19.39 -17.48
N SER A 2 -6.26 -19.82 -16.56
CA SER A 2 -6.53 -19.61 -15.12
C SER A 2 -6.34 -18.12 -14.80
N ARG A 3 -7.36 -17.51 -14.22
CA ARG A 3 -7.25 -16.12 -13.71
C ARG A 3 -6.41 -16.14 -12.44
N THR A 4 -5.68 -15.05 -12.19
CA THR A 4 -4.75 -14.96 -11.05
C THR A 4 -5.04 -13.70 -10.25
N PRO A 5 -5.11 -13.75 -8.91
CA PRO A 5 -5.19 -12.53 -8.10
C PRO A 5 -3.90 -11.71 -8.21
N THR A 6 -4.04 -10.40 -8.12
CA THR A 6 -2.90 -9.47 -8.05
C THR A 6 -2.71 -8.99 -6.62
N VAL A 7 -1.46 -8.82 -6.21
CA VAL A 7 -1.10 -8.40 -4.84
C VAL A 7 -0.41 -7.04 -4.89
N GLY A 8 -0.82 -6.11 -4.05
CA GLY A 8 -0.24 -4.77 -3.98
C GLY A 8 0.07 -4.32 -2.56
N HIS A 9 1.21 -3.62 -2.38
CA HIS A 9 1.67 -2.96 -1.17
C HIS A 9 2.52 -1.75 -1.55
N PRO A 10 2.51 -0.67 -0.81
CA PRO A 10 1.36 0.10 -0.34
C PRO A 10 0.72 0.87 -1.50
N TYR A 11 1.54 1.63 -2.30
CA TYR A 11 1.15 2.28 -3.55
C TYR A 11 0.77 1.25 -4.63
N GLY A 12 1.36 0.05 -4.55
CA GLY A 12 0.99 -1.07 -5.41
C GLY A 12 -0.50 -1.42 -5.36
N GLY A 13 -1.19 -1.15 -4.25
CA GLY A 13 -2.65 -1.29 -4.14
C GLY A 13 -3.40 -0.38 -5.11
N ALA A 14 -3.01 0.90 -5.19
CA ALA A 14 -3.58 1.84 -6.16
C ALA A 14 -3.31 1.39 -7.60
N VAL A 15 -2.09 0.87 -7.87
CA VAL A 15 -1.70 0.38 -9.19
C VAL A 15 -2.55 -0.82 -9.62
N ILE A 16 -2.65 -1.86 -8.78
CA ILE A 16 -3.40 -3.08 -9.14
C ILE A 16 -4.90 -2.77 -9.28
N SER A 17 -5.46 -1.92 -8.42
CA SER A 17 -6.87 -1.53 -8.49
C SER A 17 -7.19 -0.78 -9.78
N GLN A 18 -6.27 0.06 -10.28
CA GLN A 18 -6.48 0.80 -11.51
C GLN A 18 -6.20 -0.01 -12.76
N ALA A 19 -5.23 -0.93 -12.72
CA ALA A 19 -4.82 -1.71 -13.90
C ALA A 19 -5.71 -2.95 -14.14
N ALA A 20 -6.20 -3.59 -13.09
CA ALA A 20 -6.87 -4.88 -13.17
C ALA A 20 -8.07 -4.95 -14.13
N PRO A 21 -8.98 -3.96 -14.16
CA PRO A 21 -10.11 -3.99 -15.09
C PRO A 21 -9.69 -3.98 -16.57
N ALA A 22 -8.53 -3.40 -16.89
CA ALA A 22 -8.03 -3.32 -18.26
C ALA A 22 -7.27 -4.58 -18.72
N VAL A 23 -6.79 -5.39 -17.78
CA VAL A 23 -5.95 -6.59 -18.09
C VAL A 23 -6.79 -7.81 -18.41
N GLY A 24 -7.99 -7.95 -17.84
CA GLY A 24 -8.97 -8.99 -18.19
C GLY A 24 -8.76 -10.36 -17.54
N ASP A 25 -7.54 -10.75 -17.20
CA ASP A 25 -7.20 -12.05 -16.62
C ASP A 25 -6.96 -12.00 -15.09
N VAL A 26 -7.42 -10.93 -14.43
CA VAL A 26 -7.29 -10.78 -12.98
C VAL A 26 -8.49 -11.40 -12.27
N ALA A 27 -8.22 -12.30 -11.31
CA ALA A 27 -9.23 -13.00 -10.53
C ALA A 27 -9.72 -12.18 -9.32
N GLY A 28 -8.86 -11.33 -8.76
CA GLY A 28 -9.16 -10.53 -7.58
C GLY A 28 -7.97 -9.69 -7.15
N LEU A 29 -8.18 -8.86 -6.14
CA LEU A 29 -7.21 -7.90 -5.63
C LEU A 29 -6.85 -8.22 -4.18
N VAL A 30 -5.57 -8.33 -3.89
CA VAL A 30 -5.06 -8.52 -2.53
C VAL A 30 -4.27 -7.27 -2.12
N PHE A 31 -4.76 -6.59 -1.10
CA PHE A 31 -4.17 -5.38 -0.54
C PHE A 31 -3.42 -5.72 0.76
N LEU A 32 -2.11 -5.53 0.78
CA LEU A 32 -1.29 -5.71 1.98
C LEU A 32 -0.92 -4.32 2.51
N SER A 33 -1.60 -3.82 3.56
CA SER A 33 -1.41 -2.46 4.10
C SER A 33 -1.32 -1.43 2.96
N ALA A 34 -2.36 -1.35 2.12
CA ALA A 34 -2.26 -0.75 0.81
C ALA A 34 -3.45 0.16 0.46
N PHE A 35 -3.26 1.01 -0.52
CA PHE A 35 -4.28 1.94 -0.99
C PHE A 35 -5.30 1.27 -1.92
N ALA A 36 -6.56 1.16 -1.46
CA ALA A 36 -7.72 0.78 -2.26
C ALA A 36 -8.55 2.05 -2.57
N LEU A 37 -8.04 2.85 -3.52
CA LEU A 37 -8.62 4.16 -3.85
C LEU A 37 -9.94 4.03 -4.62
N ASP A 38 -10.86 4.97 -4.37
CA ASP A 38 -12.00 5.22 -5.26
C ASP A 38 -11.62 6.21 -6.37
N ALA A 39 -12.40 6.23 -7.44
CA ALA A 39 -12.22 7.20 -8.52
C ALA A 39 -12.31 8.65 -7.97
N GLY A 40 -11.32 9.47 -8.30
CA GLY A 40 -11.19 10.83 -7.81
C GLY A 40 -10.37 10.99 -6.53
N GLU A 41 -10.04 9.91 -5.81
CA GLU A 41 -9.13 9.92 -4.65
C GLU A 41 -7.66 9.78 -5.07
N SER A 42 -6.78 10.27 -4.21
CA SER A 42 -5.34 10.00 -4.28
C SER A 42 -4.87 9.34 -2.98
N CYS A 43 -3.65 8.79 -2.97
CA CYS A 43 -3.05 8.27 -1.75
C CYS A 43 -2.96 9.32 -0.64
N ALA A 44 -2.77 10.59 -0.99
CA ALA A 44 -2.80 11.68 -0.03
C ALA A 44 -4.22 11.95 0.48
N SER A 45 -5.19 12.16 -0.43
CA SER A 45 -6.53 12.63 -0.05
C SER A 45 -7.33 11.58 0.75
N VAL A 46 -7.14 10.29 0.50
CA VAL A 46 -7.86 9.23 1.23
C VAL A 46 -7.50 9.19 2.72
N GLN A 47 -6.34 9.72 3.08
CA GLN A 47 -5.85 9.75 4.46
C GLN A 47 -6.30 11.01 5.24
N GLU A 48 -6.69 12.09 4.55
CA GLU A 48 -7.03 13.39 5.17
C GLU A 48 -8.07 13.33 6.32
N PRO A 49 -9.11 12.46 6.27
CA PRO A 49 -10.09 12.36 7.34
C PRO A 49 -9.56 11.71 8.63
N PHE A 50 -8.36 11.13 8.62
CA PHE A 50 -7.81 10.33 9.71
C PHE A 50 -6.65 11.07 10.39
N PRO A 51 -6.27 10.69 11.63
CA PRO A 51 -5.09 11.23 12.28
C PRO A 51 -3.84 11.04 11.40
N PRO A 52 -2.94 12.03 11.33
CA PRO A 52 -1.77 11.93 10.46
C PRO A 52 -0.84 10.79 10.89
N SER A 53 -0.34 10.04 9.91
CA SER A 53 0.71 9.04 10.13
C SER A 53 2.08 9.70 10.36
N LEU A 54 3.06 8.91 10.81
CA LEU A 54 4.45 9.39 10.93
C LEU A 54 5.09 9.68 9.58
N LEU A 55 4.59 9.09 8.49
CA LEU A 55 5.18 9.23 7.16
C LEU A 55 5.35 10.69 6.74
N ALA A 56 4.34 11.54 7.01
CA ALA A 56 4.39 12.95 6.64
C ALA A 56 5.55 13.72 7.29
N SER A 57 5.87 13.43 8.57
CA SER A 57 6.96 14.07 9.31
C SER A 57 8.32 13.40 9.10
N SER A 58 8.31 12.14 8.69
CA SER A 58 9.51 11.33 8.45
C SER A 58 10.02 11.41 7.00
N SER A 59 9.24 11.96 6.08
CA SER A 59 9.63 12.08 4.68
C SER A 59 10.51 13.30 4.41
N VAL A 60 11.46 13.12 3.49
CA VAL A 60 12.27 14.19 2.93
C VAL A 60 12.13 14.22 1.41
N PRO A 61 11.94 15.41 0.82
CA PRO A 61 11.93 15.56 -0.63
C PRO A 61 13.35 15.54 -1.18
N SER A 62 13.52 14.89 -2.31
CA SER A 62 14.73 14.90 -3.12
C SER A 62 14.39 15.37 -4.54
N PRO A 63 15.07 16.34 -5.10
CA PRO A 63 14.81 16.77 -6.49
C PRO A 63 14.96 15.59 -7.45
N TYR A 64 14.06 15.52 -8.41
CA TYR A 64 14.11 14.56 -9.50
C TYR A 64 14.01 15.27 -10.84
N ASP A 65 15.17 15.47 -11.49
CA ASP A 65 15.31 16.20 -12.75
C ASP A 65 15.56 15.24 -13.91
N ALA A 66 14.59 14.38 -14.24
CA ALA A 66 14.67 13.58 -15.45
C ALA A 66 13.87 14.22 -16.59
N PRO A 67 14.40 14.22 -17.85
CA PRO A 67 13.62 14.65 -18.99
C PRO A 67 12.32 13.85 -19.13
N GLY A 68 11.18 14.56 -19.17
CA GLY A 68 9.86 13.94 -19.25
C GLY A 68 9.27 13.47 -17.91
N ALA A 69 9.95 13.70 -16.79
CA ALA A 69 9.36 13.46 -15.47
C ALA A 69 8.18 14.40 -15.24
N ALA A 70 7.05 13.85 -14.85
CA ALA A 70 5.79 14.58 -14.61
C ALA A 70 5.78 15.39 -13.30
N GLY A 71 6.95 15.79 -12.84
CA GLY A 71 7.11 16.82 -11.83
C GLY A 71 7.01 16.37 -10.38
N GLY A 72 7.57 17.21 -9.55
CA GLY A 72 7.64 17.09 -8.13
C GLY A 72 8.86 16.32 -7.63
N PRO A 73 9.23 16.50 -6.36
CA PRO A 73 10.32 15.74 -5.78
C PRO A 73 9.94 14.28 -5.58
N ASP A 74 10.93 13.45 -5.55
CA ASP A 74 10.86 12.13 -4.96
C ASP A 74 10.87 12.23 -3.44
N LEU A 75 10.08 11.40 -2.77
CA LEU A 75 9.97 11.36 -1.33
C LEU A 75 10.67 10.12 -0.79
N PHE A 76 11.63 10.32 0.12
CA PHE A 76 12.29 9.27 0.87
C PHE A 76 11.90 9.38 2.34
N ILE A 77 11.85 8.26 3.05
CA ILE A 77 11.79 8.27 4.51
C ILE A 77 13.21 8.51 5.04
N LYS A 78 13.35 9.42 6.01
CA LYS A 78 14.63 9.63 6.71
C LYS A 78 15.17 8.30 7.23
N ILE A 79 16.45 8.02 7.02
CA ILE A 79 17.06 6.73 7.38
C ILE A 79 16.87 6.44 8.87
N GLU A 80 17.08 7.42 9.74
CA GLU A 80 16.91 7.32 11.19
C GLU A 80 15.46 7.11 11.64
N GLU A 81 14.48 7.47 10.80
CA GLU A 81 13.05 7.32 11.08
C GLU A 81 12.44 6.08 10.41
N PHE A 82 13.17 5.44 9.48
CA PHE A 82 12.64 4.39 8.62
C PHE A 82 12.12 3.20 9.43
N HIS A 83 12.91 2.70 10.39
CA HIS A 83 12.50 1.56 11.22
C HIS A 83 11.18 1.84 11.92
N ARG A 84 11.08 2.97 12.64
CA ARG A 84 9.87 3.35 13.39
C ARG A 84 8.66 3.58 12.50
N THR A 85 8.88 4.15 11.31
CA THR A 85 7.79 4.56 10.42
C THR A 85 7.28 3.40 9.58
N PHE A 86 8.18 2.55 9.08
CA PHE A 86 7.85 1.59 8.02
C PHE A 86 7.82 0.13 8.49
N CYS A 87 8.70 -0.25 9.41
CA CYS A 87 8.92 -1.66 9.75
C CYS A 87 9.32 -1.86 11.23
N ALA A 88 8.57 -1.24 12.14
CA ALA A 88 8.88 -1.20 13.57
C ALA A 88 8.95 -2.57 14.26
N ASP A 89 8.33 -3.58 13.69
CA ASP A 89 8.29 -4.97 14.15
C ASP A 89 9.37 -5.87 13.53
N LEU A 90 10.19 -5.34 12.60
CA LEU A 90 11.30 -6.10 12.02
C LEU A 90 12.60 -5.94 12.84
N PRO A 91 13.54 -6.90 12.72
CA PRO A 91 14.88 -6.76 13.29
C PRO A 91 15.59 -5.48 12.81
N ALA A 92 16.33 -4.82 13.71
CA ALA A 92 16.94 -3.52 13.43
C ALA A 92 17.97 -3.56 12.29
N ASP A 93 18.69 -4.65 12.11
CA ASP A 93 19.66 -4.84 11.03
C ASP A 93 18.97 -4.97 9.66
N LEU A 94 17.84 -5.67 9.61
CA LEU A 94 17.00 -5.75 8.42
C LEU A 94 16.40 -4.38 8.10
N ALA A 95 15.85 -3.69 9.09
CA ALA A 95 15.29 -2.34 8.92
C ALA A 95 16.34 -1.34 8.42
N ALA A 96 17.58 -1.41 8.93
CA ALA A 96 18.69 -0.58 8.46
C ALA A 96 19.03 -0.86 6.98
N THR A 97 19.03 -2.13 6.58
CA THR A 97 19.24 -2.52 5.18
C THR A 97 18.12 -2.01 4.29
N MET A 98 16.87 -2.13 4.73
CA MET A 98 15.70 -1.61 3.99
C MET A 98 15.76 -0.08 3.87
N ALA A 99 16.17 0.62 4.92
CA ALA A 99 16.26 2.07 4.93
C ALA A 99 17.24 2.61 3.86
N VAL A 100 18.40 1.96 3.67
CA VAL A 100 19.37 2.41 2.66
C VAL A 100 19.07 1.90 1.25
N SER A 101 18.23 0.89 1.12
CA SER A 101 17.81 0.32 -0.16
C SER A 101 16.41 0.77 -0.61
N GLN A 102 15.74 1.64 0.15
CA GLN A 102 14.40 2.13 -0.19
C GLN A 102 14.38 2.80 -1.55
N ARG A 103 13.28 2.60 -2.27
CA ARG A 103 12.99 3.36 -3.48
C ARG A 103 12.04 4.50 -3.14
N PRO A 104 12.22 5.67 -3.77
CA PRO A 104 11.35 6.81 -3.48
C PRO A 104 9.94 6.61 -4.05
N LEU A 105 8.99 7.34 -3.46
CA LEU A 105 7.70 7.60 -4.06
C LEU A 105 7.66 9.03 -4.59
N SER A 106 7.31 9.20 -5.85
CA SER A 106 7.12 10.53 -6.42
C SER A 106 5.95 11.26 -5.74
N LEU A 107 6.12 12.54 -5.43
CA LEU A 107 5.02 13.37 -4.92
C LEU A 107 3.84 13.39 -5.90
N ALA A 108 4.12 13.38 -7.19
CA ALA A 108 3.08 13.30 -8.22
C ALA A 108 2.25 12.02 -8.07
N ALA A 109 2.89 10.85 -7.88
CA ALA A 109 2.19 9.58 -7.68
C ALA A 109 1.36 9.57 -6.38
N LEU A 110 1.86 10.21 -5.31
CA LEU A 110 1.12 10.32 -4.05
C LEU A 110 -0.17 11.17 -4.19
N THR A 111 -0.16 12.17 -5.06
CA THR A 111 -1.25 13.14 -5.24
C THR A 111 -2.11 12.89 -6.50
N GLU A 112 -1.67 12.01 -7.39
CA GLU A 112 -2.42 11.65 -8.60
C GLU A 112 -3.73 10.97 -8.22
N LYS A 113 -4.82 11.40 -8.88
CA LYS A 113 -6.15 10.88 -8.63
C LYS A 113 -6.38 9.59 -9.41
N ALA A 114 -6.83 8.56 -8.73
CA ALA A 114 -7.32 7.34 -9.36
C ALA A 114 -8.50 7.66 -10.30
N THR A 115 -8.53 7.02 -11.45
CA THR A 115 -9.61 7.16 -12.43
C THR A 115 -10.55 5.96 -12.41
N VAL A 116 -10.09 4.83 -11.89
CA VAL A 116 -10.82 3.56 -11.79
C VAL A 116 -10.66 2.99 -10.39
N ALA A 117 -11.68 2.29 -9.91
CA ALA A 117 -11.70 1.55 -8.66
C ALA A 117 -12.01 0.08 -8.94
N GLY A 118 -10.98 -0.71 -9.26
CA GLY A 118 -11.13 -2.12 -9.66
C GLY A 118 -11.76 -3.01 -8.60
N TRP A 119 -11.66 -2.62 -7.31
CA TRP A 119 -12.32 -3.31 -6.21
C TRP A 119 -13.86 -3.25 -6.27
N LYS A 120 -14.46 -2.38 -7.09
CA LYS A 120 -15.91 -2.37 -7.35
C LYS A 120 -16.35 -3.47 -8.31
N GLU A 121 -15.44 -4.04 -9.06
CA GLU A 121 -15.69 -5.04 -10.10
C GLU A 121 -15.11 -6.41 -9.75
N LEU A 122 -14.10 -6.44 -8.87
CA LEU A 122 -13.33 -7.65 -8.55
C LEU A 122 -13.39 -7.96 -7.05
N PRO A 123 -13.48 -9.24 -6.66
CA PRO A 123 -13.38 -9.63 -5.27
C PRO A 123 -12.05 -9.18 -4.69
N SER A 124 -12.07 -8.78 -3.43
CA SER A 124 -10.92 -8.15 -2.79
C SER A 124 -10.62 -8.78 -1.43
N TRP A 125 -9.34 -8.83 -1.08
CA TRP A 125 -8.79 -9.26 0.20
C TRP A 125 -7.90 -8.17 0.75
N TYR A 126 -7.93 -7.97 2.06
CA TYR A 126 -7.18 -6.88 2.68
C TYR A 126 -6.50 -7.32 3.97
N LEU A 127 -5.18 -7.16 4.06
CA LEU A 127 -4.41 -7.28 5.29
C LEU A 127 -4.26 -5.89 5.90
N VAL A 128 -4.87 -5.67 7.07
CA VAL A 128 -4.75 -4.44 7.85
C VAL A 128 -3.63 -4.59 8.87
N SER A 129 -2.67 -3.67 8.87
CA SER A 129 -1.61 -3.57 9.88
C SER A 129 -2.05 -2.65 11.01
N ALA A 130 -2.32 -3.23 12.20
CA ALA A 130 -2.91 -2.49 13.32
C ALA A 130 -1.95 -1.45 13.96
N GLN A 131 -0.65 -1.57 13.73
CA GLN A 131 0.41 -0.68 14.21
C GLN A 131 1.10 0.07 13.06
N ASP A 132 0.40 0.25 11.94
CA ASP A 132 0.96 0.96 10.78
C ASP A 132 1.19 2.44 11.09
N ASN A 133 2.43 2.88 10.90
CA ASN A 133 2.84 4.27 11.07
C ASN A 133 3.02 5.02 9.73
N ALA A 134 2.84 4.33 8.60
CA ALA A 134 2.93 4.91 7.26
C ALA A 134 1.55 5.23 6.66
N ILE A 135 0.59 4.31 6.81
CA ILE A 135 -0.83 4.55 6.50
C ILE A 135 -1.61 4.44 7.82
N PRO A 136 -2.46 5.42 8.18
CA PRO A 136 -3.26 5.30 9.39
C PRO A 136 -4.10 4.00 9.38
N PRO A 137 -4.04 3.15 10.43
CA PRO A 137 -4.80 1.89 10.46
C PRO A 137 -6.31 2.08 10.26
N ASP A 138 -6.86 3.22 10.69
CA ASP A 138 -8.27 3.53 10.47
C ASP A 138 -8.58 3.86 9.00
N ALA A 139 -7.62 4.41 8.26
CA ALA A 139 -7.74 4.59 6.80
C ALA A 139 -7.71 3.24 6.09
N GLU A 140 -6.84 2.32 6.50
CA GLU A 140 -6.82 0.95 5.97
C GLU A 140 -8.16 0.24 6.23
N ARG A 141 -8.66 0.27 7.47
CA ARG A 141 -9.96 -0.30 7.82
C ARG A 141 -11.12 0.33 7.04
N PHE A 142 -11.05 1.61 6.79
CA PHE A 142 -12.04 2.31 5.97
C PHE A 142 -12.03 1.79 4.53
N MET A 143 -10.84 1.70 3.91
CA MET A 143 -10.68 1.21 2.54
C MET A 143 -11.10 -0.26 2.42
N ALA A 144 -10.71 -1.11 3.37
CA ALA A 144 -11.09 -2.52 3.40
C ALA A 144 -12.61 -2.71 3.50
N ARG A 145 -13.28 -1.97 4.39
CA ARG A 145 -14.74 -2.06 4.56
C ARG A 145 -15.49 -1.62 3.31
N ARG A 146 -15.12 -0.47 2.70
CA ARG A 146 -15.84 0.02 1.52
C ARG A 146 -15.62 -0.83 0.27
N ALA A 147 -14.46 -1.53 0.22
CA ALA A 147 -14.17 -2.51 -0.84
C ALA A 147 -14.86 -3.86 -0.58
N GLU A 148 -15.62 -3.99 0.52
CA GLU A 148 -16.22 -5.27 0.96
C GLU A 148 -15.21 -6.42 0.98
N ALA A 149 -13.93 -6.10 1.27
CA ALA A 149 -12.84 -7.05 1.21
C ALA A 149 -12.92 -8.07 2.34
N VAL A 150 -12.59 -9.34 2.04
CA VAL A 150 -12.23 -10.31 3.07
C VAL A 150 -11.03 -9.75 3.82
N THR A 151 -11.22 -9.45 5.11
CA THR A 151 -10.23 -8.66 5.86
C THR A 151 -9.62 -9.46 6.97
N GLU A 152 -8.29 -9.54 6.98
CA GLU A 152 -7.46 -10.02 8.08
C GLU A 152 -6.76 -8.83 8.76
N SER A 153 -6.59 -8.86 10.06
CA SER A 153 -5.88 -7.80 10.79
C SER A 153 -4.78 -8.41 11.65
N VAL A 154 -3.58 -7.84 11.54
CA VAL A 154 -2.41 -8.28 12.31
C VAL A 154 -1.91 -7.16 13.21
N ASP A 155 -1.37 -7.53 14.36
CA ASP A 155 -0.64 -6.63 15.24
C ASP A 155 0.80 -6.49 14.71
N GLY A 156 0.98 -5.57 13.78
CA GLY A 156 2.23 -5.38 13.06
C GLY A 156 2.35 -4.01 12.40
N SER A 157 3.56 -3.67 11.96
CA SER A 157 3.90 -2.43 11.28
C SER A 157 3.41 -2.40 9.82
N HIS A 158 3.73 -1.33 9.09
CA HIS A 158 3.46 -1.22 7.65
C HIS A 158 4.03 -2.39 6.82
N ALA A 159 5.14 -2.97 7.26
CA ALA A 159 5.78 -4.14 6.64
C ALA A 159 5.41 -5.47 7.33
N ALA A 160 4.23 -5.56 7.98
CA ALA A 160 3.79 -6.74 8.72
C ALA A 160 3.83 -8.04 7.90
N PHE A 161 3.61 -7.97 6.58
CA PHE A 161 3.70 -9.13 5.68
C PHE A 161 5.12 -9.75 5.62
N ILE A 162 6.16 -9.00 6.02
CA ILE A 162 7.53 -9.50 6.17
C ILE A 162 7.72 -10.12 7.56
N ALA A 163 7.17 -9.48 8.61
CA ALA A 163 7.27 -9.96 9.99
C ALA A 163 6.41 -11.22 10.23
N GLN A 164 5.26 -11.30 9.56
CA GLN A 164 4.26 -12.35 9.72
C GLN A 164 3.88 -12.93 8.34
N PRO A 165 4.81 -13.55 7.62
CA PRO A 165 4.60 -13.96 6.22
C PRO A 165 3.50 -15.01 6.06
N ASP A 166 3.27 -15.85 7.07
CA ASP A 166 2.25 -16.89 7.02
C ASP A 166 0.83 -16.31 6.93
N VAL A 167 0.57 -15.17 7.58
CA VAL A 167 -0.74 -14.49 7.52
C VAL A 167 -0.96 -13.92 6.11
N ALA A 168 0.04 -13.23 5.57
CA ALA A 168 -0.04 -12.69 4.22
C ALA A 168 -0.20 -13.81 3.17
N ALA A 169 0.56 -14.90 3.30
CA ALA A 169 0.47 -16.06 2.43
C ALA A 169 -0.92 -16.73 2.52
N GLY A 170 -1.47 -16.87 3.72
CA GLY A 170 -2.81 -17.41 3.94
C GLY A 170 -3.89 -16.61 3.20
N LEU A 171 -3.85 -15.30 3.31
CA LEU A 171 -4.79 -14.40 2.63
C LEU A 171 -4.65 -14.49 1.10
N ILE A 172 -3.42 -14.57 0.57
CA ILE A 172 -3.16 -14.74 -0.86
C ILE A 172 -3.69 -16.10 -1.34
N LEU A 173 -3.46 -17.18 -0.59
CA LEU A 173 -3.94 -18.51 -0.94
C LEU A 173 -5.47 -18.60 -0.93
N GLU A 174 -6.12 -17.88 -0.02
CA GLU A 174 -7.58 -17.76 -0.02
C GLU A 174 -8.07 -17.10 -1.30
N ALA A 175 -7.44 -15.98 -1.71
CA ALA A 175 -7.74 -15.31 -2.96
C ALA A 175 -7.52 -16.20 -4.19
N VAL A 176 -6.46 -17.00 -4.20
CA VAL A 176 -6.20 -18.00 -5.27
C VAL A 176 -7.28 -19.08 -5.31
N SER A 177 -7.77 -19.51 -4.14
CA SER A 177 -8.77 -20.59 -4.05
C SER A 177 -10.17 -20.13 -4.47
N ALA A 178 -10.43 -18.82 -4.44
CA ALA A 178 -11.68 -18.19 -4.87
C ALA A 178 -11.71 -17.81 -6.37
N ALA A 179 -10.60 -18.01 -7.10
CA ALA A 179 -10.35 -17.55 -8.47
C ALA A 179 -11.00 -18.45 -9.57
#